data_15ac0361e4c5276d50b043a7176e9164
#
_entry.id   15ac0361e4c5276d50b043a7176e9164
#
_cell.length_a   1.000
_cell.length_b   1.000
_cell.length_c   1.000
_cell.angle_alpha   90.00
_cell.angle_beta   90.00
_cell.angle_gamma   90.00
#
_symmetry.space_group_name_H-M   'P 1'
#
loop_
_entity.id
_entity.type
_entity.pdbx_description
1 polymer ?
#
loop_
_entity_poly.entity_id
_entity_poly.type
_entity_poly.pdbx_seq_one_letter_code
_entity_poly.pdbx_strand_id
1 'polypeptide(L)'
;KKKVFPLSLEGDASTWYRLCDDTGSWNYKRLKLEFHQKFYPMHLVHHDRNYIYNFSPREGESIAQAWGRLKSMLYSCPNHELPREIIIQSFYARLSNNNRTMLDTSCAGSFMMKTIEFKWDLLNRIKRNSEDWDLDEGKESGMTPKFDCVKSFMDTDIFRKFSTKYGLDS
;
A
#
# COMPACT_ATOMS: atom_id res chain seq x y z
N LYS A 1 -22.41 -1.73 13.16
CA LYS A 1 -21.50 -2.11 12.04
C LYS A 1 -21.95 -3.40 11.31
N LYS A 2 -22.45 -4.45 11.99
CA LYS A 2 -22.93 -5.69 11.34
C LYS A 2 -24.11 -5.48 10.37
N LYS A 3 -25.03 -4.56 10.65
CA LYS A 3 -26.25 -4.34 9.85
C LYS A 3 -26.01 -3.58 8.55
N VAL A 4 -24.89 -2.91 8.41
CA VAL A 4 -24.59 -2.03 7.28
C VAL A 4 -23.66 -2.70 6.24
N PHE A 5 -22.82 -3.63 6.68
CA PHE A 5 -21.89 -4.36 5.82
C PHE A 5 -22.57 -5.05 4.62
N PRO A 6 -23.70 -5.79 4.80
CA PRO A 6 -24.38 -6.42 3.66
C PRO A 6 -24.89 -5.45 2.59
N LEU A 7 -25.25 -4.25 3.00
CA LEU A 7 -25.78 -3.21 2.11
C LEU A 7 -24.70 -2.55 1.24
N SER A 8 -23.42 -2.77 1.59
CA SER A 8 -22.28 -2.26 0.82
C SER A 8 -21.75 -3.27 -0.19
N LEU A 9 -22.26 -4.50 -0.19
CA LEU A 9 -21.82 -5.55 -1.08
C LEU A 9 -22.62 -5.56 -2.38
N GLU A 10 -21.92 -5.70 -3.50
CA GLU A 10 -22.51 -5.80 -4.85
C GLU A 10 -21.97 -7.05 -5.57
N GLY A 11 -22.65 -7.50 -6.62
CA GLY A 11 -22.25 -8.61 -7.47
C GLY A 11 -21.99 -9.91 -6.71
N ASP A 12 -20.85 -10.54 -6.99
CA ASP A 12 -20.45 -11.83 -6.40
C ASP A 12 -20.30 -11.77 -4.89
N ALA A 13 -19.88 -10.64 -4.34
CA ALA A 13 -19.75 -10.45 -2.89
C ALA A 13 -21.11 -10.44 -2.17
N SER A 14 -22.12 -9.85 -2.79
CA SER A 14 -23.51 -9.88 -2.29
C SER A 14 -24.08 -11.30 -2.34
N THR A 15 -23.84 -12.01 -3.44
CA THR A 15 -24.26 -13.40 -3.61
C THR A 15 -23.58 -14.31 -2.61
N TRP A 16 -22.27 -14.17 -2.43
CA TRP A 16 -21.50 -14.89 -1.42
C TRP A 16 -22.03 -14.64 0.00
N TYR A 17 -22.29 -13.38 0.34
CA TYR A 17 -22.79 -13.04 1.67
C TYR A 17 -24.14 -13.71 1.97
N ARG A 18 -25.08 -13.70 1.00
CA ARG A 18 -26.38 -14.36 1.14
C ARG A 18 -26.25 -15.87 1.40
N LEU A 19 -25.33 -16.53 0.68
CA LEU A 19 -25.05 -17.96 0.89
C LEU A 19 -24.42 -18.25 2.26
N CYS A 20 -23.72 -17.28 2.85
CA CYS A 20 -23.11 -17.41 4.17
C CYS A 20 -24.09 -17.17 5.32
N ASP A 21 -25.14 -16.36 5.11
CA ASP A 21 -26.04 -15.89 6.19
C ASP A 21 -27.01 -16.98 6.68
N ASP A 22 -27.21 -18.07 5.91
CA ASP A 22 -28.07 -19.21 6.28
C ASP A 22 -27.64 -19.92 7.59
N THR A 23 -26.44 -19.69 8.08
CA THR A 23 -25.90 -20.34 9.29
C THR A 23 -26.03 -19.50 10.56
N GLY A 24 -26.55 -18.27 10.51
CA GLY A 24 -26.94 -17.42 11.65
C GLY A 24 -25.87 -17.03 12.69
N SER A 25 -24.65 -17.56 12.58
CA SER A 25 -23.60 -17.51 13.62
C SER A 25 -22.39 -16.64 13.31
N TRP A 26 -22.50 -15.70 12.36
CA TRP A 26 -21.34 -14.90 11.94
C TRP A 26 -21.08 -13.70 12.87
N ASN A 27 -19.93 -13.71 13.56
CA ASN A 27 -19.41 -12.49 14.13
C ASN A 27 -18.60 -11.71 13.06
N TYR A 28 -18.40 -10.41 13.27
CA TYR A 28 -17.69 -9.54 12.32
C TYR A 28 -16.26 -10.04 12.00
N LYS A 29 -15.56 -10.58 12.98
CA LYS A 29 -14.18 -11.09 12.82
C LYS A 29 -14.14 -12.30 11.89
N ARG A 30 -15.07 -13.23 12.04
CA ARG A 30 -15.20 -14.40 11.17
C ARG A 30 -15.61 -13.99 9.76
N LEU A 31 -16.60 -13.12 9.63
CA LEU A 31 -17.04 -12.59 8.34
C LEU A 31 -15.89 -11.94 7.55
N LYS A 32 -15.09 -11.11 8.21
CA LYS A 32 -13.91 -10.50 7.62
C LYS A 32 -12.91 -11.55 7.14
N LEU A 33 -12.64 -12.56 7.95
CA LEU A 33 -11.71 -13.64 7.60
C LEU A 33 -12.16 -14.41 6.36
N GLU A 34 -13.42 -14.86 6.34
CA GLU A 34 -13.99 -15.63 5.23
C GLU A 34 -14.09 -14.79 3.94
N PHE A 35 -14.42 -13.50 4.07
CA PHE A 35 -14.41 -12.57 2.95
C PHE A 35 -13.01 -12.46 2.34
N HIS A 36 -11.98 -12.30 3.17
CA HIS A 36 -10.60 -12.25 2.69
C HIS A 36 -10.19 -13.57 2.03
N GLN A 37 -10.52 -14.71 2.63
CA GLN A 37 -10.19 -16.02 2.04
C GLN A 37 -10.83 -16.23 0.67
N LYS A 38 -12.05 -15.74 0.50
CA LYS A 38 -12.79 -15.89 -0.78
C LYS A 38 -12.32 -14.91 -1.85
N PHE A 39 -12.17 -13.62 -1.51
CA PHE A 39 -11.94 -12.56 -2.48
C PHE A 39 -10.49 -12.08 -2.56
N TYR A 40 -9.68 -12.41 -1.54
CA TYR A 40 -8.25 -12.15 -1.52
C TYR A 40 -7.47 -13.37 -1.00
N PRO A 41 -7.45 -14.45 -1.78
CA PRO A 41 -6.83 -15.71 -1.35
C PRO A 41 -5.30 -15.58 -1.20
N MET A 42 -4.72 -16.48 -0.42
CA MET A 42 -3.30 -16.45 -0.01
C MET A 42 -2.31 -16.38 -1.19
N HIS A 43 -2.64 -16.96 -2.35
CA HIS A 43 -1.74 -16.87 -3.51
C HIS A 43 -1.59 -15.43 -4.03
N LEU A 44 -2.65 -14.59 -3.95
CA LEU A 44 -2.56 -13.16 -4.27
C LEU A 44 -1.74 -12.41 -3.22
N VAL A 45 -1.89 -12.74 -1.94
CA VAL A 45 -1.05 -12.17 -0.87
C VAL A 45 0.43 -12.50 -1.12
N HIS A 46 0.74 -13.74 -1.48
CA HIS A 46 2.12 -14.15 -1.80
C HIS A 46 2.65 -13.45 -3.05
N HIS A 47 1.84 -13.32 -4.09
CA HIS A 47 2.20 -12.57 -5.30
C HIS A 47 2.55 -11.12 -4.97
N ASP A 48 1.68 -10.42 -4.25
CA ASP A 48 1.86 -9.01 -3.91
C ASP A 48 3.03 -8.82 -2.94
N ARG A 49 3.21 -9.74 -1.98
CA ARG A 49 4.38 -9.75 -1.09
C ARG A 49 5.68 -9.87 -1.88
N ASN A 50 5.75 -10.79 -2.83
CA ASN A 50 6.92 -10.94 -3.70
C ASN A 50 7.15 -9.70 -4.56
N TYR A 51 6.09 -9.08 -5.05
CA TYR A 51 6.16 -7.85 -5.83
C TYR A 51 6.70 -6.68 -5.00
N ILE A 52 6.22 -6.52 -3.75
CA ILE A 52 6.75 -5.53 -2.80
C ILE A 52 8.21 -5.82 -2.46
N TYR A 53 8.54 -7.07 -2.15
CA TYR A 53 9.90 -7.46 -1.79
C TYR A 53 10.89 -7.25 -2.94
N ASN A 54 10.47 -7.49 -4.19
CA ASN A 54 11.27 -7.29 -5.39
C ASN A 54 11.12 -5.89 -6.00
N PHE A 55 10.56 -4.95 -5.26
CA PHE A 55 10.48 -3.56 -5.70
C PHE A 55 11.85 -3.03 -6.10
N SER A 56 11.93 -2.40 -7.28
CA SER A 56 13.14 -1.72 -7.75
C SER A 56 12.78 -0.31 -8.23
N PRO A 57 13.58 0.70 -7.85
CA PRO A 57 13.47 2.03 -8.44
C PRO A 57 13.68 1.98 -9.95
N ARG A 58 13.01 2.87 -10.67
CA ARG A 58 13.18 3.05 -12.11
C ARG A 58 14.42 3.89 -12.38
N GLU A 59 14.92 3.82 -13.60
CA GLU A 59 16.01 4.69 -14.02
C GLU A 59 15.58 6.16 -13.96
N GLY A 60 16.40 7.01 -13.35
CA GLY A 60 16.08 8.43 -13.15
C GLY A 60 15.05 8.72 -12.04
N GLU A 61 14.47 7.71 -11.40
CA GLU A 61 13.49 7.91 -10.34
C GLU A 61 14.15 8.45 -9.06
N SER A 62 13.62 9.55 -8.51
CA SER A 62 14.10 10.10 -7.24
C SER A 62 13.74 9.20 -6.06
N ILE A 63 14.43 9.39 -4.92
CA ILE A 63 14.11 8.67 -3.67
C ILE A 63 12.64 8.92 -3.27
N ALA A 64 12.16 10.16 -3.40
CA ALA A 64 10.80 10.54 -3.07
C ALA A 64 9.75 9.80 -3.91
N GLN A 65 9.96 9.78 -5.23
CA GLN A 65 9.06 9.10 -6.18
C GLN A 65 9.07 7.58 -5.96
N ALA A 66 10.27 6.98 -5.85
CA ALA A 66 10.42 5.55 -5.59
C ALA A 66 9.78 5.13 -4.27
N TRP A 67 9.99 5.90 -3.20
CA TRP A 67 9.38 5.65 -1.90
C TRP A 67 7.85 5.82 -1.94
N GLY A 68 7.36 6.85 -2.63
CA GLY A 68 5.93 7.07 -2.85
C GLY A 68 5.26 5.89 -3.54
N ARG A 69 5.88 5.37 -4.60
CA ARG A 69 5.42 4.21 -5.35
C ARG A 69 5.42 2.94 -4.49
N LEU A 70 6.50 2.68 -3.74
CA LEU A 70 6.55 1.55 -2.79
C LEU A 70 5.47 1.66 -1.71
N LYS A 71 5.24 2.86 -1.17
CA LYS A 71 4.17 3.10 -0.18
C LYS A 71 2.78 2.79 -0.76
N SER A 72 2.52 3.17 -1.99
CA SER A 72 1.25 2.85 -2.66
C SER A 72 1.06 1.33 -2.79
N MET A 73 2.11 0.58 -3.13
CA MET A 73 2.06 -0.89 -3.16
C MET A 73 1.76 -1.48 -1.78
N LEU A 74 2.40 -0.97 -0.71
CA LEU A 74 2.15 -1.40 0.67
C LEU A 74 0.70 -1.14 1.11
N TYR A 75 0.13 0.01 0.74
CA TYR A 75 -1.28 0.32 1.04
C TYR A 75 -2.24 -0.59 0.29
N SER A 76 -1.89 -0.99 -0.92
CA SER A 76 -2.72 -1.87 -1.74
C SER A 76 -2.70 -3.33 -1.27
N CYS A 77 -1.68 -3.73 -0.51
CA CYS A 77 -1.58 -5.06 0.08
C CYS A 77 -1.52 -4.98 1.63
N PRO A 78 -2.63 -4.70 2.32
CA PRO A 78 -2.63 -4.50 3.77
C PRO A 78 -2.21 -5.76 4.56
N ASN A 79 -2.29 -6.94 3.96
CA ASN A 79 -1.91 -8.21 4.56
C ASN A 79 -0.53 -8.72 4.08
N HIS A 80 0.35 -7.82 3.62
CA HIS A 80 1.68 -8.21 3.15
C HIS A 80 2.54 -8.82 4.26
N GLU A 81 2.29 -8.54 5.54
CA GLU A 81 3.01 -9.06 6.72
C GLU A 81 4.53 -8.84 6.69
N LEU A 82 5.03 -7.95 5.83
CA LEU A 82 6.44 -7.63 5.76
C LEU A 82 6.80 -6.64 6.88
N PRO A 83 7.78 -6.95 7.74
CA PRO A 83 8.30 -6.01 8.74
C PRO A 83 8.86 -4.76 8.07
N ARG A 84 8.69 -3.59 8.70
CA ARG A 84 9.25 -2.32 8.21
C ARG A 84 10.76 -2.39 7.93
N GLU A 85 11.46 -3.14 8.74
CA GLU A 85 12.89 -3.36 8.58
C GLU A 85 13.23 -4.01 7.24
N ILE A 86 12.53 -5.09 6.88
CA ILE A 86 12.73 -5.78 5.60
C ILE A 86 12.38 -4.86 4.42
N ILE A 87 11.30 -4.09 4.53
CA ILE A 87 10.90 -3.13 3.50
C ILE A 87 12.00 -2.09 3.27
N ILE A 88 12.54 -1.50 4.36
CA ILE A 88 13.60 -0.49 4.28
C ILE A 88 14.89 -1.09 3.72
N GLN A 89 15.29 -2.28 4.18
CA GLN A 89 16.49 -2.97 3.70
C GLN A 89 16.40 -3.28 2.20
N SER A 90 15.27 -3.84 1.76
CA SER A 90 15.04 -4.15 0.34
C SER A 90 15.03 -2.89 -0.52
N PHE A 91 14.41 -1.82 -0.04
CA PHE A 91 14.39 -0.52 -0.72
C PHE A 91 15.81 0.04 -0.86
N TYR A 92 16.54 0.18 0.25
CA TYR A 92 17.89 0.72 0.25
C TYR A 92 18.86 -0.09 -0.62
N ALA A 93 18.79 -1.43 -0.55
CA ALA A 93 19.66 -2.30 -1.32
C ALA A 93 19.52 -2.11 -2.84
N ARG A 94 18.36 -1.65 -3.31
CA ARG A 94 18.07 -1.45 -4.75
C ARG A 94 18.18 0.00 -5.22
N LEU A 95 18.52 0.93 -4.34
CA LEU A 95 18.81 2.31 -4.73
C LEU A 95 20.13 2.38 -5.52
N SER A 96 20.21 3.33 -6.43
CA SER A 96 21.47 3.71 -7.08
C SER A 96 22.50 4.20 -6.05
N ASN A 97 23.78 4.14 -6.40
CA ASN A 97 24.84 4.64 -5.51
C ASN A 97 24.63 6.11 -5.14
N ASN A 98 24.20 6.96 -6.08
CA ASN A 98 23.92 8.38 -5.81
C ASN A 98 22.81 8.52 -4.76
N ASN A 99 21.70 7.79 -4.92
CA ASN A 99 20.59 7.84 -3.98
C ASN A 99 20.97 7.31 -2.58
N ARG A 100 21.82 6.27 -2.50
CA ARG A 100 22.36 5.80 -1.22
C ARG A 100 23.23 6.88 -0.55
N THR A 101 24.14 7.48 -1.31
CA THR A 101 24.98 8.58 -0.80
C THR A 101 24.14 9.76 -0.32
N MET A 102 23.05 10.12 -1.02
CA MET A 102 22.13 11.16 -0.56
C MET A 102 21.47 10.80 0.77
N LEU A 103 21.02 9.56 0.96
CA LEU A 103 20.44 9.12 2.24
C LEU A 103 21.47 9.14 3.37
N ASP A 104 22.67 8.63 3.12
CA ASP A 104 23.74 8.60 4.11
C ASP A 104 24.16 10.03 4.51
N THR A 105 24.29 10.94 3.57
CA THR A 105 24.56 12.36 3.83
C THR A 105 23.43 13.01 4.64
N SER A 106 22.16 12.74 4.28
CA SER A 106 21.00 13.27 4.99
C SER A 106 20.90 12.78 6.45
N CYS A 107 21.60 11.70 6.79
CA CYS A 107 21.65 11.10 8.12
C CYS A 107 22.91 11.52 8.91
N ALA A 108 23.81 12.32 8.34
CA ALA A 108 25.15 12.56 8.89
C ALA A 108 25.87 11.23 9.24
N GLY A 109 25.88 10.30 8.30
CA GLY A 109 26.47 8.97 8.43
C GLY A 109 25.61 7.88 7.81
N SER A 110 25.89 6.61 8.07
CA SER A 110 25.18 5.49 7.45
C SER A 110 23.69 5.46 7.81
N PHE A 111 22.84 5.54 6.80
CA PHE A 111 21.37 5.37 6.93
C PHE A 111 21.00 4.04 7.56
N MET A 112 21.67 2.96 7.17
CA MET A 112 21.35 1.62 7.67
C MET A 112 21.63 1.42 9.15
N MET A 113 22.54 2.22 9.75
CA MET A 113 22.85 2.18 11.18
C MET A 113 21.87 2.94 12.07
N LYS A 114 20.92 3.66 11.48
CA LYS A 114 19.87 4.37 12.23
C LYS A 114 18.76 3.44 12.68
N THR A 115 17.93 3.87 13.65
CA THR A 115 16.75 3.09 14.08
C THR A 115 15.72 2.96 12.96
N ILE A 116 14.84 1.95 13.05
CA ILE A 116 13.80 1.70 12.04
C ILE A 116 12.86 2.90 11.93
N GLU A 117 12.47 3.47 13.07
CA GLU A 117 11.60 4.63 13.17
C GLU A 117 12.23 5.84 12.46
N PHE A 118 13.48 6.13 12.75
CA PHE A 118 14.21 7.23 12.10
C PHE A 118 14.26 7.05 10.57
N LYS A 119 14.63 5.86 10.11
CA LYS A 119 14.70 5.53 8.67
C LYS A 119 13.36 5.73 7.98
N TRP A 120 12.30 5.24 8.62
CA TRP A 120 10.93 5.34 8.09
C TRP A 120 10.47 6.80 8.02
N ASP A 121 10.69 7.57 9.07
CA ASP A 121 10.31 8.98 9.14
C ASP A 121 11.13 9.85 8.18
N LEU A 122 12.41 9.57 8.02
CA LEU A 122 13.25 10.28 7.04
C LEU A 122 12.73 10.06 5.61
N LEU A 123 12.45 8.83 5.22
CA LEU A 123 11.91 8.53 3.89
C LEU A 123 10.54 9.19 3.66
N ASN A 124 9.67 9.19 4.67
CA ASN A 124 8.39 9.88 4.60
C ASN A 124 8.55 11.41 4.51
N ARG A 125 9.53 11.98 5.19
CA ARG A 125 9.84 13.42 5.12
C ARG A 125 10.38 13.81 3.75
N ILE A 126 11.29 13.01 3.18
CA ILE A 126 11.82 13.23 1.82
C ILE A 126 10.67 13.24 0.81
N LYS A 127 9.73 12.29 0.92
CA LYS A 127 8.55 12.24 0.05
C LYS A 127 7.69 13.51 0.18
N ARG A 128 7.34 13.92 1.40
CA ARG A 128 6.52 15.13 1.63
C ARG A 128 7.19 16.39 1.10
N ASN A 129 8.47 16.57 1.39
CA ASN A 129 9.19 17.73 0.89
C ASN A 129 9.21 17.81 -0.65
N SER A 130 9.30 16.68 -1.34
CA SER A 130 9.23 16.66 -2.81
C SER A 130 7.83 17.04 -3.32
N GLU A 131 6.77 16.60 -2.64
CA GLU A 131 5.39 16.94 -3.00
C GLU A 131 5.11 18.44 -2.79
N ASP A 132 5.63 19.03 -1.73
CA ASP A 132 5.48 20.46 -1.45
C ASP A 132 6.18 21.33 -2.52
N TRP A 133 7.34 20.90 -3.03
CA TRP A 133 8.06 21.61 -4.09
C TRP A 133 7.36 21.51 -5.45
N ASP A 134 6.78 20.35 -5.77
CA ASP A 134 6.03 20.13 -7.01
C ASP A 134 4.76 21.01 -7.07
N LEU A 135 4.18 21.36 -5.91
CA LEU A 135 3.03 22.28 -5.81
C LEU A 135 3.41 23.74 -6.05
N ASP A 136 4.63 24.13 -5.69
CA ASP A 136 5.10 25.53 -5.80
C ASP A 136 5.58 25.88 -7.24
N GLU A 137 5.96 24.89 -8.04
CA GLU A 137 6.43 25.09 -9.42
C GLU A 137 5.32 25.15 -10.48
N GLY A 138 4.04 25.02 -10.12
CA GLY A 138 2.89 25.25 -11.01
C GLY A 138 2.90 24.41 -12.30
N LYS A 139 3.58 23.28 -12.35
CA LYS A 139 3.60 22.39 -13.50
C LYS A 139 2.58 21.26 -13.32
N GLU A 140 1.49 21.35 -14.07
CA GLU A 140 0.66 20.21 -14.42
C GLU A 140 1.53 19.09 -15.04
N SER A 141 2.06 18.21 -14.24
CA SER A 141 2.61 16.95 -14.70
C SER A 141 1.55 15.89 -14.53
N GLY A 142 0.63 15.85 -15.49
CA GLY A 142 -0.31 14.76 -15.67
C GLY A 142 0.41 13.47 -16.04
N MET A 143 0.96 12.77 -15.04
CA MET A 143 1.43 11.39 -15.25
C MET A 143 1.37 10.63 -13.93
N THR A 144 0.16 10.28 -13.51
CA THR A 144 -0.04 9.22 -12.54
C THR A 144 0.39 7.90 -13.22
N PRO A 145 1.36 7.16 -12.67
CA PRO A 145 1.67 5.84 -13.18
C PRO A 145 0.42 4.96 -13.03
N LYS A 146 -0.10 4.47 -14.15
CA LYS A 146 -1.17 3.46 -14.14
C LYS A 146 -0.60 2.17 -13.57
N PHE A 147 -0.87 1.91 -12.31
CA PHE A 147 -0.66 0.60 -11.70
C PHE A 147 -1.87 -0.28 -12.00
N ASP A 148 -1.84 -0.96 -13.15
CA ASP A 148 -2.98 -1.76 -13.63
C ASP A 148 -3.25 -3.04 -12.81
N CYS A 149 -2.27 -3.55 -12.05
CA CYS A 149 -2.48 -4.77 -11.25
C CYS A 149 -3.09 -4.53 -9.87
N VAL A 150 -2.87 -3.33 -9.29
CA VAL A 150 -3.41 -2.97 -7.96
C VAL A 150 -4.79 -2.35 -8.08
N LYS A 151 -5.06 -1.67 -9.19
CA LYS A 151 -6.37 -1.12 -9.53
C LYS A 151 -7.46 -2.19 -9.55
N SER A 152 -7.15 -3.41 -9.99
CA SER A 152 -8.13 -4.50 -10.09
C SER A 152 -8.73 -4.92 -8.74
N PHE A 153 -8.05 -4.71 -7.61
CA PHE A 153 -8.56 -5.08 -6.29
C PHE A 153 -9.18 -3.88 -5.54
N MET A 154 -8.59 -2.67 -5.68
CA MET A 154 -9.11 -1.45 -5.06
C MET A 154 -10.20 -0.78 -5.92
N ASP A 155 -10.18 -1.00 -7.24
CA ASP A 155 -11.24 -0.64 -8.19
C ASP A 155 -12.35 -1.71 -8.30
N THR A 156 -12.33 -2.77 -7.49
CA THR A 156 -13.60 -3.39 -7.20
C THR A 156 -14.41 -2.31 -6.49
N ASP A 157 -15.42 -1.79 -7.17
CA ASP A 157 -16.38 -0.79 -6.66
C ASP A 157 -16.85 -1.05 -5.22
N ILE A 158 -16.66 -2.25 -4.76
CA ILE A 158 -16.95 -2.76 -3.43
C ILE A 158 -16.09 -2.08 -2.35
N PHE A 159 -14.76 -2.00 -2.53
CA PHE A 159 -13.88 -1.44 -1.50
C PHE A 159 -13.91 0.08 -1.52
N ARG A 160 -13.99 0.68 -2.71
CA ARG A 160 -14.06 2.12 -2.90
C ARG A 160 -15.36 2.70 -2.32
N LYS A 161 -16.52 2.08 -2.62
CA LYS A 161 -17.81 2.48 -2.03
C LYS A 161 -17.86 2.22 -0.53
N PHE A 162 -17.13 1.23 -0.02
CA PHE A 162 -17.00 0.95 1.39
C PHE A 162 -16.16 2.01 2.12
N SER A 163 -15.02 2.39 1.57
CA SER A 163 -14.11 3.39 2.16
C SER A 163 -14.76 4.78 2.18
N THR A 164 -15.29 5.24 1.04
CA THR A 164 -15.90 6.57 0.90
C THR A 164 -17.18 6.73 1.72
N LYS A 165 -18.01 5.69 1.82
CA LYS A 165 -19.31 5.76 2.52
C LYS A 165 -19.18 5.74 4.03
N TYR A 166 -18.08 5.25 4.59
CA TYR A 166 -17.90 5.04 6.03
C TYR A 166 -16.72 5.80 6.64
N GLY A 167 -16.12 6.74 5.88
CA GLY A 167 -15.08 7.64 6.39
C GLY A 167 -13.82 6.89 6.89
N LEU A 168 -13.42 5.82 6.19
CA LEU A 168 -12.21 5.06 6.52
C LEU A 168 -10.97 5.63 5.82
N ASP A 169 -11.13 6.75 5.09
CA ASP A 169 -10.07 7.49 4.40
C ASP A 169 -9.42 8.55 5.31
N SER A 170 -9.43 8.33 6.63
CA SER A 170 -8.77 9.20 7.63
C SER A 170 -7.55 8.51 8.21
#